data_56c14c765690e1c20e5f337b5e2e05e8
#
_entry.id   56c14c765690e1c20e5f337b5e2e05e8
#
_cell.length_a   1.000
_cell.length_b   1.000
_cell.length_c   1.000
_cell.angle_alpha   90.00
_cell.angle_beta   90.00
_cell.angle_gamma   90.00
#
_symmetry.space_group_name_H-M   'P 1'
#
loop_
_entity.id
_entity.type
_entity.pdbx_description
1 polymer ?
#
loop_
_entity_poly.entity_id
_entity_poly.type
_entity_poly.pdbx_seq_one_letter_code
_entity_poly.pdbx_strand_id
1 'polypeptide(L)'
;PMETIAGCVILDQNPKVSKKELRLLIQTLDLDPSKRINQLIDINWKKPLSLKEWSGVFNTNLSQINNWIHGQEIMNDCNLLFNTIILDRSKNQILDEINKFHLKHPYKKSIPREELINMVGYSKEWFDYTINELTDMVSVINAGYALKNNKMTLEGADIEIANTIESKIKNSKFNLLSSSDLENKNPDKALQILHILKDKEKIIQIASDLWIHEDYHKKLVIQLTSFFKTNSQLSISEFKSLTLTTRKNAIPLLEFCDKNELTIREDNCRIKGKEINV
;
A
#
# COMPACT_ATOMS: atom_id res chain seq x y z
N PRO A 1 56.86 -23.43 29.73
CA PRO A 1 55.86 -24.43 29.42
C PRO A 1 54.53 -23.76 29.18
N MET A 2 53.88 -24.07 28.06
CA MET A 2 52.48 -23.63 27.79
C MET A 2 51.58 -24.65 28.47
N GLU A 3 50.85 -24.20 29.47
CA GLU A 3 49.81 -25.01 30.10
C GLU A 3 48.46 -24.71 29.50
N THR A 4 47.67 -25.74 29.15
CA THR A 4 46.30 -25.57 28.68
C THR A 4 45.41 -25.19 29.85
N ILE A 5 44.91 -23.96 29.86
CA ILE A 5 44.10 -23.42 30.97
C ILE A 5 42.64 -23.89 30.87
N ALA A 6 42.09 -24.04 29.64
CA ALA A 6 40.73 -24.50 29.41
C ALA A 6 40.53 -25.01 28.00
N GLY A 7 39.53 -25.88 27.81
CA GLY A 7 38.96 -26.23 26.50
C GLY A 7 37.63 -25.50 26.29
N CYS A 8 37.31 -25.18 25.07
CA CYS A 8 36.02 -24.57 24.72
C CYS A 8 35.42 -25.24 23.49
N VAL A 9 34.10 -25.15 23.35
CA VAL A 9 33.34 -25.54 22.18
C VAL A 9 32.67 -24.29 21.61
N ILE A 10 32.89 -24.04 20.32
CA ILE A 10 32.23 -22.93 19.62
C ILE A 10 30.82 -23.39 19.29
N LEU A 11 29.81 -22.74 19.87
CA LEU A 11 28.39 -23.05 19.64
C LEU A 11 27.80 -22.27 18.44
N ASP A 12 28.28 -21.08 18.21
CA ASP A 12 27.95 -20.22 17.06
C ASP A 12 29.18 -19.37 16.70
N GLN A 13 29.58 -19.39 15.44
CA GLN A 13 30.77 -18.67 14.96
C GLN A 13 30.55 -17.16 14.81
N ASN A 14 29.29 -16.73 14.61
CA ASN A 14 28.96 -15.32 14.35
C ASN A 14 27.58 -14.95 14.91
N PRO A 15 27.40 -14.94 16.22
CA PRO A 15 26.13 -14.64 16.85
C PRO A 15 25.70 -13.19 16.56
N LYS A 16 24.55 -13.04 15.89
CA LYS A 16 23.99 -11.74 15.50
C LYS A 16 23.12 -11.11 16.60
N VAL A 17 23.54 -11.25 17.86
CA VAL A 17 22.83 -10.76 19.04
C VAL A 17 23.72 -9.87 19.88
N SER A 18 23.13 -9.00 20.70
CA SER A 18 23.90 -8.14 21.61
C SER A 18 24.66 -8.97 22.67
N LYS A 19 25.74 -8.41 23.22
CA LYS A 19 26.52 -9.07 24.28
C LYS A 19 25.65 -9.47 25.50
N LYS A 20 24.61 -8.72 25.80
CA LYS A 20 23.70 -9.02 26.92
C LYS A 20 22.82 -10.24 26.61
N GLU A 21 22.26 -10.26 25.40
CA GLU A 21 21.46 -11.38 24.90
C GLU A 21 22.31 -12.64 24.74
N LEU A 22 23.55 -12.50 24.26
CA LEU A 22 24.49 -13.61 24.10
C LEU A 22 24.76 -14.33 25.43
N ARG A 23 24.91 -13.59 26.55
CA ARG A 23 25.10 -14.17 27.87
C ARG A 23 23.91 -15.03 28.33
N LEU A 24 22.70 -14.62 28.02
CA LEU A 24 21.50 -15.39 28.31
C LEU A 24 21.40 -16.61 27.41
N LEU A 25 21.71 -16.46 26.12
CA LEU A 25 21.70 -17.53 25.14
C LEU A 25 22.66 -18.66 25.48
N ILE A 26 23.90 -18.35 25.85
CA ILE A 26 24.91 -19.34 26.22
C ILE A 26 24.42 -20.23 27.41
N GLN A 27 23.61 -19.70 28.32
CA GLN A 27 23.04 -20.44 29.43
C GLN A 27 21.88 -21.36 29.03
N THR A 28 21.22 -21.08 27.91
CA THR A 28 20.01 -21.78 27.48
C THR A 28 20.23 -22.69 26.27
N LEU A 29 21.29 -22.46 25.46
CA LEU A 29 21.58 -23.28 24.29
C LEU A 29 22.00 -24.69 24.68
N ASP A 30 21.35 -25.69 24.09
CA ASP A 30 21.66 -27.10 24.29
C ASP A 30 23.02 -27.46 23.66
N LEU A 31 23.74 -28.38 24.33
CA LEU A 31 25.00 -28.90 23.78
C LEU A 31 24.76 -29.87 22.62
N ASP A 32 23.61 -30.53 22.58
CA ASP A 32 23.19 -31.38 21.49
C ASP A 32 22.88 -30.52 20.25
N PRO A 33 23.61 -30.70 19.13
CA PRO A 33 23.40 -29.92 17.93
C PRO A 33 21.98 -30.00 17.35
N SER A 34 21.30 -31.15 17.50
CA SER A 34 19.94 -31.34 16.97
C SER A 34 18.90 -30.49 17.70
N LYS A 35 19.08 -30.31 19.02
CA LYS A 35 18.24 -29.42 19.82
C LYS A 35 18.65 -27.96 19.64
N ARG A 36 19.96 -27.71 19.60
CA ARG A 36 20.48 -26.34 19.43
C ARG A 36 20.07 -25.69 18.10
N ILE A 37 20.00 -26.45 17.00
CA ILE A 37 19.59 -25.89 15.72
C ILE A 37 18.15 -25.33 15.79
N ASN A 38 17.22 -26.01 16.47
CA ASN A 38 15.87 -25.51 16.70
C ASN A 38 15.87 -24.21 17.47
N GLN A 39 16.60 -24.17 18.57
CA GLN A 39 16.70 -22.97 19.40
C GLN A 39 17.26 -21.79 18.59
N LEU A 40 18.26 -22.04 17.74
CA LEU A 40 18.84 -21.02 16.89
C LEU A 40 17.91 -20.59 15.73
N ILE A 41 17.10 -21.49 15.18
CA ILE A 41 16.05 -21.16 14.20
C ILE A 41 15.04 -20.21 14.85
N ASP A 42 14.57 -20.51 16.07
CA ASP A 42 13.63 -19.66 16.81
C ASP A 42 14.21 -18.27 17.11
N ILE A 43 15.50 -18.19 17.43
CA ILE A 43 16.18 -16.92 17.69
C ILE A 43 16.30 -16.09 16.42
N ASN A 44 16.61 -16.74 15.29
CA ASN A 44 16.78 -16.09 13.99
C ASN A 44 15.46 -15.88 13.21
N TRP A 45 14.32 -15.97 13.87
CA TRP A 45 12.99 -15.94 13.25
C TRP A 45 12.71 -14.77 12.28
N LYS A 46 13.39 -13.63 12.47
CA LYS A 46 13.28 -12.47 11.57
C LYS A 46 14.13 -12.60 10.30
N LYS A 47 15.13 -13.45 10.34
CA LYS A 47 16.09 -13.67 9.23
C LYS A 47 16.42 -15.17 9.16
N PRO A 48 15.45 -16.02 8.83
CA PRO A 48 15.69 -17.45 8.68
C PRO A 48 16.85 -17.69 7.71
N LEU A 49 17.67 -18.66 8.04
CA LEU A 49 18.85 -19.03 7.27
C LEU A 49 18.58 -20.26 6.40
N SER A 50 19.32 -20.36 5.33
CA SER A 50 19.31 -21.52 4.44
C SER A 50 20.07 -22.71 5.07
N LEU A 51 19.84 -23.91 4.53
CA LEU A 51 20.63 -25.11 4.89
C LEU A 51 22.13 -24.86 4.76
N LYS A 52 22.56 -24.16 3.72
CA LYS A 52 23.98 -23.84 3.47
C LYS A 52 24.54 -22.90 4.55
N GLU A 53 23.77 -21.90 4.96
CA GLU A 53 24.21 -20.99 6.02
C GLU A 53 24.28 -21.72 7.36
N TRP A 54 23.29 -22.59 7.68
CA TRP A 54 23.33 -23.42 8.87
C TRP A 54 24.53 -24.39 8.88
N SER A 55 24.89 -24.97 7.70
CA SER A 55 26.08 -25.80 7.62
C SER A 55 27.36 -25.00 7.93
N GLY A 56 27.39 -23.72 7.56
CA GLY A 56 28.46 -22.79 7.95
C GLY A 56 28.46 -22.48 9.46
N VAL A 57 27.31 -22.18 10.06
CA VAL A 57 27.19 -21.91 11.50
C VAL A 57 27.69 -23.07 12.35
N PHE A 58 27.32 -24.31 11.98
CA PHE A 58 27.72 -25.52 12.70
C PHE A 58 29.05 -26.12 12.24
N ASN A 59 29.69 -25.55 11.22
CA ASN A 59 30.89 -26.07 10.57
C ASN A 59 30.75 -27.55 10.23
N THR A 60 29.66 -27.91 9.54
CA THR A 60 29.30 -29.29 9.18
C THR A 60 28.75 -29.38 7.77
N ASN A 61 28.54 -30.59 7.26
CA ASN A 61 27.96 -30.78 5.94
C ASN A 61 26.42 -30.73 5.94
N LEU A 62 25.85 -30.55 4.75
CA LEU A 62 24.39 -30.44 4.57
C LEU A 62 23.64 -31.71 5.01
N SER A 63 24.23 -32.89 4.78
CA SER A 63 23.62 -34.16 5.18
C SER A 63 23.44 -34.24 6.69
N GLN A 64 24.41 -33.75 7.46
CA GLN A 64 24.33 -33.70 8.92
C GLN A 64 23.23 -32.75 9.40
N ILE A 65 23.12 -31.56 8.80
CA ILE A 65 22.02 -30.62 9.10
C ILE A 65 20.67 -31.28 8.81
N ASN A 66 20.51 -31.91 7.65
CA ASN A 66 19.28 -32.62 7.30
C ASN A 66 18.94 -33.73 8.32
N ASN A 67 19.93 -34.48 8.80
CA ASN A 67 19.72 -35.50 9.83
C ASN A 67 19.24 -34.89 11.15
N TRP A 68 19.78 -33.74 11.55
CA TRP A 68 19.35 -33.06 12.79
C TRP A 68 17.94 -32.50 12.73
N ILE A 69 17.50 -31.99 11.57
CA ILE A 69 16.14 -31.45 11.41
C ILE A 69 15.10 -32.54 11.05
N HIS A 70 15.56 -33.72 10.64
CA HIS A 70 14.66 -34.81 10.25
C HIS A 70 13.77 -35.25 11.42
N GLY A 71 12.46 -35.32 11.18
CA GLY A 71 11.48 -35.67 12.19
C GLY A 71 11.09 -34.53 13.14
N GLN A 72 11.60 -33.33 12.90
CA GLN A 72 11.22 -32.10 13.62
C GLN A 72 10.23 -31.27 12.79
N GLU A 73 9.48 -30.39 13.44
CA GLU A 73 8.51 -29.48 12.78
C GLU A 73 9.21 -28.31 12.06
N ILE A 74 10.32 -28.61 11.38
CA ILE A 74 11.08 -27.62 10.60
C ILE A 74 10.75 -27.79 9.12
N MET A 75 10.36 -26.70 8.50
CA MET A 75 10.14 -26.60 7.06
C MET A 75 11.41 -26.10 6.36
N ASN A 76 11.68 -26.64 5.20
CA ASN A 76 12.71 -26.13 4.27
C ASN A 76 11.99 -25.74 3.00
N ASP A 77 11.67 -24.47 2.88
CA ASP A 77 10.98 -23.94 1.72
C ASP A 77 11.66 -22.65 1.23
N CYS A 78 11.67 -22.44 -0.08
CA CYS A 78 12.37 -21.33 -0.74
C CYS A 78 13.79 -21.10 -0.22
N ASN A 79 14.50 -22.21 0.10
CA ASN A 79 15.84 -22.20 0.66
C ASN A 79 15.97 -21.53 2.05
N LEU A 80 14.89 -21.52 2.84
CA LEU A 80 14.83 -21.00 4.19
C LEU A 80 14.38 -22.10 5.15
N LEU A 81 15.00 -22.17 6.33
CA LEU A 81 14.61 -23.07 7.40
C LEU A 81 13.83 -22.32 8.48
N PHE A 82 12.61 -22.73 8.71
CA PHE A 82 11.72 -22.15 9.72
C PHE A 82 10.68 -23.19 10.16
N ASN A 83 9.91 -22.89 11.21
CA ASN A 83 8.76 -23.69 11.62
C ASN A 83 7.45 -22.89 11.42
N THR A 84 6.32 -23.59 11.56
CA THR A 84 4.99 -22.98 11.40
C THR A 84 4.75 -21.84 12.38
N ILE A 85 5.23 -21.97 13.63
CA ILE A 85 5.10 -20.93 14.67
C ILE A 85 5.81 -19.64 14.26
N ILE A 86 7.00 -19.76 13.69
CA ILE A 86 7.77 -18.60 13.16
C ILE A 86 7.01 -17.95 12.00
N LEU A 87 6.48 -18.74 11.09
CA LEU A 87 5.71 -18.22 9.95
C LEU A 87 4.46 -17.47 10.43
N ASP A 88 3.68 -18.06 11.33
CA ASP A 88 2.46 -17.43 11.86
C ASP A 88 2.78 -16.17 12.67
N ARG A 89 3.85 -16.18 13.46
CA ARG A 89 4.34 -15.00 14.17
C ARG A 89 4.73 -13.89 13.18
N SER A 90 5.39 -14.26 12.09
CA SER A 90 5.82 -13.29 11.06
C SER A 90 4.65 -12.72 10.29
N LYS A 91 3.66 -13.54 9.93
CA LYS A 91 2.41 -13.09 9.32
C LYS A 91 1.68 -12.08 10.22
N ASN A 92 1.51 -12.41 11.48
CA ASN A 92 0.83 -11.56 12.45
C ASN A 92 1.56 -10.22 12.63
N GLN A 93 2.90 -10.22 12.69
CA GLN A 93 3.66 -8.98 12.81
C GLN A 93 3.47 -8.09 11.57
N ILE A 94 3.48 -8.64 10.35
CA ILE A 94 3.21 -7.85 9.13
C ILE A 94 1.82 -7.22 9.19
N LEU A 95 0.79 -8.01 9.52
CA LEU A 95 -0.59 -7.52 9.62
C LEU A 95 -0.73 -6.42 10.67
N ASP A 96 -0.11 -6.59 11.83
CA ASP A 96 -0.10 -5.59 12.91
C ASP A 96 0.57 -4.29 12.49
N GLU A 97 1.72 -4.35 11.81
CA GLU A 97 2.43 -3.14 11.37
C GLU A 97 1.65 -2.41 10.26
N ILE A 98 1.03 -3.13 9.31
CA ILE A 98 0.14 -2.52 8.32
C ILE A 98 -1.05 -1.85 9.02
N ASN A 99 -1.67 -2.51 10.00
CA ASN A 99 -2.79 -1.95 10.75
C ASN A 99 -2.40 -0.69 11.54
N LYS A 100 -1.28 -0.73 12.28
CA LYS A 100 -0.73 0.44 12.99
C LYS A 100 -0.44 1.60 12.04
N PHE A 101 0.10 1.30 10.85
CA PHE A 101 0.35 2.32 9.83
C PHE A 101 -0.96 2.98 9.38
N HIS A 102 -2.01 2.21 9.10
CA HIS A 102 -3.29 2.76 8.70
C HIS A 102 -3.99 3.54 9.82
N LEU A 103 -3.87 3.11 11.08
CA LEU A 103 -4.37 3.87 12.23
C LEU A 103 -3.65 5.22 12.37
N LYS A 104 -2.33 5.24 12.15
CA LYS A 104 -1.52 6.47 12.22
C LYS A 104 -1.70 7.36 10.98
N HIS A 105 -1.96 6.74 9.82
CA HIS A 105 -2.08 7.41 8.53
C HIS A 105 -3.39 6.98 7.82
N PRO A 106 -4.58 7.36 8.37
CA PRO A 106 -5.87 6.85 7.92
C PRO A 106 -6.21 7.15 6.46
N TYR A 107 -5.48 8.09 5.85
CA TYR A 107 -5.70 8.54 4.47
C TYR A 107 -4.69 7.96 3.47
N LYS A 108 -3.66 7.23 3.93
CA LYS A 108 -2.74 6.54 3.03
C LYS A 108 -3.33 5.19 2.61
N LYS A 109 -3.39 4.96 1.29
CA LYS A 109 -3.96 3.72 0.73
C LYS A 109 -3.13 2.49 1.04
N SER A 110 -1.81 2.64 1.15
CA SER A 110 -0.86 1.55 1.38
C SER A 110 0.39 2.04 2.08
N ILE A 111 1.09 1.13 2.75
CA ILE A 111 2.44 1.35 3.27
C ILE A 111 3.46 0.97 2.19
N PRO A 112 4.47 1.81 1.89
CA PRO A 112 5.54 1.46 0.96
C PRO A 112 6.30 0.20 1.39
N ARG A 113 6.69 -0.64 0.42
CA ARG A 113 7.38 -1.92 0.69
C ARG A 113 8.62 -1.76 1.57
N GLU A 114 9.51 -0.83 1.24
CA GLU A 114 10.75 -0.60 1.98
C GLU A 114 10.49 -0.11 3.42
N GLU A 115 9.46 0.70 3.62
CA GLU A 115 9.05 1.16 4.95
C GLU A 115 8.57 -0.03 5.80
N LEU A 116 7.74 -0.90 5.24
CA LEU A 116 7.24 -2.08 5.94
C LEU A 116 8.37 -3.07 6.29
N ILE A 117 9.30 -3.34 5.36
CA ILE A 117 10.48 -4.19 5.62
C ILE A 117 11.31 -3.64 6.78
N ASN A 118 11.55 -2.32 6.80
CA ASN A 118 12.30 -1.67 7.87
C ASN A 118 11.57 -1.78 9.23
N MET A 119 10.24 -1.64 9.24
CA MET A 119 9.44 -1.75 10.47
C MET A 119 9.46 -3.15 11.06
N VAL A 120 9.29 -4.19 10.25
CA VAL A 120 9.32 -5.59 10.73
C VAL A 120 10.75 -6.10 10.99
N GLY A 121 11.74 -5.56 10.28
CA GLY A 121 13.16 -5.92 10.42
C GLY A 121 13.53 -7.29 9.84
N TYR A 122 12.78 -7.76 8.84
CA TYR A 122 13.03 -9.05 8.18
C TYR A 122 14.16 -8.97 7.14
N SER A 123 14.74 -10.14 6.77
CA SER A 123 15.47 -10.23 5.50
C SER A 123 14.50 -10.05 4.33
N LYS A 124 15.01 -9.65 3.15
CA LYS A 124 14.16 -9.44 1.97
C LYS A 124 13.49 -10.74 1.53
N GLU A 125 14.24 -11.83 1.54
CA GLU A 125 13.77 -13.17 1.18
C GLU A 125 12.65 -13.64 2.11
N TRP A 126 12.82 -13.46 3.42
CA TRP A 126 11.82 -13.83 4.41
C TRP A 126 10.57 -12.95 4.33
N PHE A 127 10.75 -11.66 4.08
CA PHE A 127 9.64 -10.75 3.85
C PHE A 127 8.82 -11.17 2.62
N ASP A 128 9.49 -11.43 1.49
CA ASP A 128 8.82 -11.82 0.24
C ASP A 128 8.10 -13.17 0.40
N TYR A 129 8.69 -14.12 1.08
CA TYR A 129 8.04 -15.38 1.40
C TYR A 129 6.77 -15.15 2.26
N THR A 130 6.91 -14.43 3.38
CA THR A 130 5.81 -14.21 4.32
C THR A 130 4.66 -13.39 3.71
N ILE A 131 4.96 -12.37 2.90
CA ILE A 131 3.94 -11.53 2.27
C ILE A 131 3.16 -12.31 1.20
N ASN A 132 3.81 -13.22 0.48
CA ASN A 132 3.15 -14.11 -0.49
C ASN A 132 2.15 -15.07 0.18
N GLU A 133 2.43 -15.47 1.41
CA GLU A 133 1.53 -16.27 2.24
C GLU A 133 0.32 -15.46 2.78
N LEU A 134 0.32 -14.15 2.61
CA LEU A 134 -0.74 -13.23 3.06
C LEU A 134 -1.60 -12.68 1.92
N THR A 135 -1.53 -13.28 0.73
CA THR A 135 -2.28 -12.79 -0.47
C THR A 135 -3.79 -12.71 -0.26
N ASP A 136 -4.36 -13.51 0.65
CA ASP A 136 -5.79 -13.45 0.98
C ASP A 136 -6.17 -12.26 1.88
N MET A 137 -5.23 -11.74 2.66
CA MET A 137 -5.47 -10.69 3.67
C MET A 137 -4.89 -9.34 3.27
N VAL A 138 -3.85 -9.33 2.44
CA VAL A 138 -3.12 -8.15 2.00
C VAL A 138 -3.29 -7.93 0.51
N SER A 139 -3.47 -6.70 0.10
CA SER A 139 -3.49 -6.25 -1.31
C SER A 139 -2.28 -5.39 -1.62
N VAL A 140 -1.81 -5.45 -2.87
CA VAL A 140 -0.74 -4.58 -3.39
C VAL A 140 -1.38 -3.38 -4.07
N ILE A 141 -1.07 -2.18 -3.59
CA ILE A 141 -1.59 -0.91 -4.13
C ILE A 141 -0.41 0.05 -4.32
N ASN A 142 -0.18 0.54 -5.56
CA ASN A 142 0.89 1.48 -5.88
C ASN A 142 2.28 1.06 -5.36
N ALA A 143 2.66 -0.20 -5.56
CA ALA A 143 3.90 -0.80 -5.07
C ALA A 143 4.04 -0.82 -3.52
N GLY A 144 2.95 -0.66 -2.79
CA GLY A 144 2.87 -0.79 -1.34
C GLY A 144 1.83 -1.83 -0.94
N TYR A 145 1.68 -2.05 0.37
CA TYR A 145 0.79 -3.07 0.94
C TYR A 145 -0.32 -2.45 1.78
N ALA A 146 -1.53 -3.03 1.69
CA ALA A 146 -2.69 -2.64 2.48
C ALA A 146 -3.50 -3.86 2.90
N LEU A 147 -4.21 -3.80 4.02
CA LEU A 147 -5.18 -4.83 4.38
C LEU A 147 -6.36 -4.79 3.39
N LYS A 148 -6.82 -5.95 2.88
CA LYS A 148 -7.95 -6.03 1.93
C LYS A 148 -9.25 -5.43 2.49
N ASN A 149 -9.45 -5.49 3.81
CA ASN A 149 -10.62 -4.95 4.49
C ASN A 149 -10.43 -3.51 5.00
N ASN A 150 -9.33 -2.85 4.61
CA ASN A 150 -9.08 -1.47 5.02
C ASN A 150 -10.01 -0.52 4.26
N LYS A 151 -11.22 -0.34 4.77
CA LYS A 151 -12.12 0.74 4.31
C LYS A 151 -11.63 2.03 4.92
N MET A 152 -11.17 2.95 4.08
CA MET A 152 -10.91 4.33 4.53
C MET A 152 -12.21 4.93 5.08
N THR A 153 -12.36 4.95 6.38
CA THR A 153 -13.50 5.57 7.07
C THR A 153 -13.09 6.95 7.54
N LEU A 154 -13.94 7.93 7.25
CA LEU A 154 -13.86 9.24 7.88
C LEU A 154 -14.47 9.11 9.29
N GLU A 155 -13.79 9.64 10.31
CA GLU A 155 -14.28 9.60 11.69
C GLU A 155 -14.28 10.99 12.31
N GLY A 156 -15.22 11.20 13.22
CA GLY A 156 -15.29 12.43 14.04
C GLY A 156 -15.33 13.70 13.20
N ALA A 157 -14.47 14.66 13.51
CA ALA A 157 -14.37 15.96 12.84
C ALA A 157 -14.10 15.90 11.33
N ASP A 158 -13.55 14.77 10.82
CA ASP A 158 -13.22 14.60 9.41
C ASP A 158 -14.46 14.38 8.55
N ILE A 159 -15.55 13.85 9.14
CA ILE A 159 -16.85 13.75 8.48
C ILE A 159 -17.41 15.15 8.22
N GLU A 160 -17.32 16.04 9.18
CA GLU A 160 -17.80 17.43 9.03
C GLU A 160 -17.02 18.20 7.97
N ILE A 161 -15.70 18.01 7.95
CA ILE A 161 -14.83 18.60 6.93
C ILE A 161 -15.18 18.05 5.53
N ALA A 162 -15.37 16.74 5.41
CA ALA A 162 -15.73 16.10 4.15
C ALA A 162 -17.08 16.59 3.63
N ASN A 163 -18.09 16.67 4.52
CA ASN A 163 -19.41 17.19 4.18
C ASN A 163 -19.34 18.67 3.74
N THR A 164 -18.50 19.46 4.40
CA THR A 164 -18.27 20.86 4.02
C THR A 164 -17.64 20.99 2.65
N ILE A 165 -16.60 20.19 2.37
CA ILE A 165 -15.91 20.15 1.07
C ILE A 165 -16.86 19.67 -0.03
N GLU A 166 -17.58 18.55 0.18
CA GLU A 166 -18.56 18.02 -0.76
C GLU A 166 -19.63 19.05 -1.09
N SER A 167 -20.17 19.73 -0.06
CA SER A 167 -21.19 20.77 -0.22
C SER A 167 -20.67 21.98 -0.99
N LYS A 168 -19.45 22.43 -0.72
CA LYS A 168 -18.82 23.54 -1.48
C LYS A 168 -18.67 23.18 -2.97
N ILE A 169 -18.14 21.98 -3.28
CA ILE A 169 -17.97 21.51 -4.67
C ILE A 169 -19.33 21.34 -5.34
N LYS A 170 -20.35 20.81 -4.64
CA LYS A 170 -21.70 20.70 -5.18
C LYS A 170 -22.32 22.06 -5.49
N ASN A 171 -22.18 23.03 -4.60
CA ASN A 171 -22.74 24.37 -4.76
C ASN A 171 -22.02 25.20 -5.86
N SER A 172 -20.77 24.86 -6.18
CA SER A 172 -20.03 25.53 -7.25
C SER A 172 -20.54 25.18 -8.66
N LYS A 173 -21.37 24.14 -8.79
CA LYS A 173 -21.97 23.65 -10.05
C LYS A 173 -20.87 23.26 -11.05
N PHE A 174 -20.84 23.92 -12.24
CA PHE A 174 -19.81 23.72 -13.27
C PHE A 174 -18.58 24.61 -13.09
N ASN A 175 -18.51 25.41 -12.01
CA ASN A 175 -17.29 26.12 -11.67
C ASN A 175 -16.38 25.17 -10.91
N LEU A 176 -15.28 24.80 -11.53
CA LEU A 176 -14.30 23.90 -10.94
C LEU A 176 -13.62 24.55 -9.74
N LEU A 177 -13.45 23.82 -8.67
CA LEU A 177 -12.72 24.26 -7.48
C LEU A 177 -11.38 23.54 -7.41
N SER A 178 -10.34 24.29 -7.03
CA SER A 178 -9.01 23.74 -6.68
C SER A 178 -8.96 23.40 -5.18
N SER A 179 -7.94 22.65 -4.77
CA SER A 179 -7.69 22.37 -3.34
C SER A 179 -7.51 23.66 -2.54
N SER A 180 -6.90 24.70 -3.15
CA SER A 180 -6.73 26.02 -2.53
C SER A 180 -8.05 26.81 -2.34
N ASP A 181 -9.06 26.59 -3.21
CA ASP A 181 -10.38 27.20 -3.06
C ASP A 181 -11.21 26.60 -1.91
N LEU A 182 -10.80 25.39 -1.48
CA LEU A 182 -11.48 24.62 -0.46
C LEU A 182 -10.97 24.88 0.95
N GLU A 183 -10.11 25.90 1.11
CA GLU A 183 -9.34 26.24 2.30
C GLU A 183 -9.86 25.65 3.62
N ASN A 184 -9.04 24.77 4.18
CA ASN A 184 -9.13 24.31 5.54
C ASN A 184 -7.84 24.72 6.27
N LYS A 185 -7.89 24.83 7.59
CA LYS A 185 -6.73 25.15 8.45
C LYS A 185 -5.53 24.19 8.23
N ASN A 186 -5.74 23.09 7.52
CA ASN A 186 -4.71 22.11 7.16
C ASN A 186 -4.88 21.68 5.68
N PRO A 187 -4.08 22.24 4.73
CA PRO A 187 -4.17 21.93 3.31
C PRO A 187 -3.93 20.45 2.98
N ASP A 188 -2.99 19.80 3.64
CA ASP A 188 -2.67 18.39 3.40
C ASP A 188 -3.86 17.49 3.75
N LYS A 189 -4.57 17.83 4.82
CA LYS A 189 -5.77 17.11 5.23
C LYS A 189 -6.94 17.32 4.25
N ALA A 190 -7.11 18.51 3.72
CA ALA A 190 -8.11 18.81 2.71
C ALA A 190 -7.89 17.99 1.43
N LEU A 191 -6.64 17.93 0.95
CA LEU A 191 -6.28 17.12 -0.22
C LEU A 191 -6.55 15.62 0.00
N GLN A 192 -6.25 15.10 1.20
CA GLN A 192 -6.52 13.72 1.56
C GLN A 192 -8.03 13.42 1.55
N ILE A 193 -8.85 14.31 2.09
CA ILE A 193 -10.32 14.19 2.08
C ILE A 193 -10.86 14.24 0.65
N LEU A 194 -10.32 15.09 -0.22
CA LEU A 194 -10.67 15.10 -1.64
C LEU A 194 -10.44 13.74 -2.31
N HIS A 195 -9.30 13.10 -2.03
CA HIS A 195 -9.03 11.76 -2.55
C HIS A 195 -10.03 10.72 -2.03
N ILE A 196 -10.43 10.79 -0.76
CA ILE A 196 -11.45 9.90 -0.19
C ILE A 196 -12.82 10.14 -0.84
N LEU A 197 -13.22 11.39 -1.03
CA LEU A 197 -14.48 11.72 -1.70
C LEU A 197 -14.48 11.25 -3.16
N LYS A 198 -13.33 11.33 -3.85
CA LYS A 198 -13.14 10.77 -5.18
C LYS A 198 -13.27 9.24 -5.17
N ASP A 199 -12.63 8.54 -4.23
CA ASP A 199 -12.72 7.09 -4.12
C ASP A 199 -14.13 6.60 -3.75
N LYS A 200 -14.93 7.46 -3.08
CA LYS A 200 -16.35 7.25 -2.82
C LYS A 200 -17.26 7.71 -3.98
N GLU A 201 -16.67 8.10 -5.10
CA GLU A 201 -17.36 8.57 -6.31
C GLU A 201 -18.26 9.79 -6.08
N LYS A 202 -18.02 10.57 -5.00
CA LYS A 202 -18.78 11.79 -4.69
C LYS A 202 -18.34 12.98 -5.51
N ILE A 203 -17.06 13.02 -5.84
CA ILE A 203 -16.46 14.07 -6.66
C ILE A 203 -15.56 13.45 -7.73
N ILE A 204 -15.36 14.18 -8.81
CA ILE A 204 -14.56 13.79 -9.96
C ILE A 204 -13.43 14.78 -10.15
N GLN A 205 -12.22 14.26 -10.36
CA GLN A 205 -11.05 15.05 -10.67
C GLN A 205 -11.01 15.33 -12.19
N ILE A 206 -11.16 16.58 -12.58
CA ILE A 206 -11.18 17.02 -13.98
C ILE A 206 -9.76 17.25 -14.52
N ALA A 207 -8.89 17.87 -13.70
CA ALA A 207 -7.48 18.09 -14.01
C ALA A 207 -6.65 17.87 -12.73
N SER A 208 -5.34 18.13 -12.76
CA SER A 208 -4.42 17.85 -11.64
C SER A 208 -4.92 18.34 -10.29
N ASP A 209 -5.54 19.52 -10.23
CA ASP A 209 -6.10 20.10 -8.99
C ASP A 209 -7.45 20.81 -9.26
N LEU A 210 -8.31 20.23 -10.11
CA LEU A 210 -9.64 20.76 -10.39
C LEU A 210 -10.69 19.68 -10.18
N TRP A 211 -11.73 20.03 -9.42
CA TRP A 211 -12.73 19.09 -8.95
C TRP A 211 -14.15 19.54 -9.29
N ILE A 212 -15.02 18.57 -9.59
CA ILE A 212 -16.46 18.76 -9.79
C ILE A 212 -17.25 17.71 -9.01
N HIS A 213 -18.46 18.02 -8.59
CA HIS A 213 -19.35 17.07 -7.96
C HIS A 213 -19.91 16.05 -8.97
N GLU A 214 -20.09 14.81 -8.56
CA GLU A 214 -20.65 13.71 -9.38
C GLU A 214 -21.98 14.11 -10.05
N ASP A 215 -22.91 14.76 -9.34
CA ASP A 215 -24.19 15.19 -9.87
C ASP A 215 -24.04 16.11 -11.09
N TYR A 216 -23.04 17.01 -11.08
CA TYR A 216 -22.80 17.92 -12.18
C TYR A 216 -22.05 17.27 -13.33
N HIS A 217 -21.23 16.26 -13.06
CA HIS A 217 -20.68 15.41 -14.13
C HIS A 217 -21.80 14.63 -14.84
N LYS A 218 -22.72 14.01 -14.11
CA LYS A 218 -23.89 13.32 -14.69
C LYS A 218 -24.74 14.28 -15.52
N LYS A 219 -24.99 15.50 -15.00
CA LYS A 219 -25.70 16.54 -15.75
C LYS A 219 -24.97 16.94 -17.03
N LEU A 220 -23.64 17.06 -16.99
CA LEU A 220 -22.84 17.38 -18.18
C LEU A 220 -23.04 16.33 -19.27
N VAL A 221 -22.96 15.04 -18.92
CA VAL A 221 -23.18 13.95 -19.89
C VAL A 221 -24.57 14.02 -20.48
N ILE A 222 -25.60 14.24 -19.67
CA ILE A 222 -27.00 14.40 -20.15
C ILE A 222 -27.14 15.61 -21.10
N GLN A 223 -26.55 16.75 -20.74
CA GLN A 223 -26.60 17.96 -21.56
C GLN A 223 -25.88 17.76 -22.88
N LEU A 224 -24.71 17.13 -22.90
CA LEU A 224 -23.99 16.82 -24.15
C LEU A 224 -24.75 15.82 -25.00
N THR A 225 -25.33 14.80 -24.43
CA THR A 225 -26.18 13.83 -25.13
C THR A 225 -27.38 14.53 -25.78
N SER A 226 -28.05 15.39 -25.03
CA SER A 226 -29.19 16.17 -25.59
C SER A 226 -28.76 17.13 -26.70
N PHE A 227 -27.63 17.81 -26.53
CA PHE A 227 -27.10 18.75 -27.51
C PHE A 227 -26.77 18.07 -28.86
N PHE A 228 -26.08 16.93 -28.79
CA PHE A 228 -25.69 16.20 -30.01
C PHE A 228 -26.83 15.44 -30.70
N LYS A 229 -28.05 15.41 -30.13
CA LYS A 229 -29.24 14.95 -30.88
C LYS A 229 -29.61 15.86 -32.02
N THR A 230 -29.38 17.14 -31.89
CA THR A 230 -29.80 18.16 -32.87
C THR A 230 -28.63 18.91 -33.50
N ASN A 231 -27.43 18.82 -32.95
CA ASN A 231 -26.25 19.54 -33.41
C ASN A 231 -25.11 18.58 -33.71
N SER A 232 -24.37 18.79 -34.77
CA SER A 232 -23.20 17.98 -35.13
C SER A 232 -21.90 18.48 -34.51
N GLN A 233 -21.81 19.78 -34.21
CA GLN A 233 -20.61 20.43 -33.69
C GLN A 233 -20.94 21.28 -32.48
N LEU A 234 -20.01 21.36 -31.52
CA LEU A 234 -20.11 22.13 -30.29
C LEU A 234 -18.92 23.09 -30.18
N SER A 235 -19.19 24.38 -30.25
CA SER A 235 -18.19 25.44 -30.01
C SER A 235 -17.99 25.69 -28.51
N ILE A 236 -16.87 26.31 -28.14
CA ILE A 236 -16.60 26.73 -26.74
C ILE A 236 -17.69 27.70 -26.26
N SER A 237 -18.23 28.54 -27.13
CA SER A 237 -19.28 29.49 -26.76
C SER A 237 -20.59 28.79 -26.41
N GLU A 238 -21.01 27.82 -27.21
CA GLU A 238 -22.19 27.00 -26.95
C GLU A 238 -22.02 26.15 -25.67
N PHE A 239 -20.83 25.56 -25.48
CA PHE A 239 -20.53 24.83 -24.24
C PHE A 239 -20.63 25.70 -22.97
N LYS A 240 -20.13 26.95 -23.05
CA LYS A 240 -20.29 27.93 -21.97
C LYS A 240 -21.76 28.27 -21.67
N SER A 241 -22.56 28.44 -22.74
CA SER A 241 -23.99 28.69 -22.62
C SER A 241 -24.72 27.47 -22.03
N LEU A 242 -24.35 26.27 -22.45
CA LEU A 242 -24.91 25.01 -21.97
C LEU A 242 -24.64 24.79 -20.49
N THR A 243 -23.42 25.06 -20.02
CA THR A 243 -22.98 24.82 -18.66
C THR A 243 -23.05 26.03 -17.73
N LEU A 244 -23.38 27.19 -18.27
CA LEU A 244 -23.43 28.49 -17.55
C LEU A 244 -22.12 28.76 -16.77
N THR A 245 -20.98 28.47 -17.40
CA THR A 245 -19.66 28.63 -16.80
C THR A 245 -18.75 29.59 -17.56
N THR A 246 -17.61 29.93 -16.96
CA THR A 246 -16.60 30.79 -17.58
C THR A 246 -15.66 30.00 -18.51
N ARG A 247 -14.94 30.70 -19.42
CA ARG A 247 -13.94 30.06 -20.27
C ARG A 247 -12.85 29.30 -19.46
N LYS A 248 -12.48 29.82 -18.29
CA LYS A 248 -11.48 29.23 -17.39
C LYS A 248 -11.89 27.81 -16.95
N ASN A 249 -13.17 27.57 -16.73
CA ASN A 249 -13.70 26.26 -16.32
C ASN A 249 -14.13 25.41 -17.54
N ALA A 250 -14.61 26.04 -18.62
CA ALA A 250 -15.08 25.34 -19.80
C ALA A 250 -13.96 24.58 -20.52
N ILE A 251 -12.74 25.16 -20.60
CA ILE A 251 -11.61 24.50 -21.29
C ILE A 251 -11.21 23.19 -20.58
N PRO A 252 -10.90 23.15 -19.27
CA PRO A 252 -10.58 21.90 -18.59
C PRO A 252 -11.71 20.86 -18.65
N LEU A 253 -12.98 21.29 -18.58
CA LEU A 253 -14.13 20.38 -18.73
C LEU A 253 -14.19 19.76 -20.11
N LEU A 254 -13.97 20.55 -21.19
CA LEU A 254 -13.93 20.04 -22.56
C LEU A 254 -12.75 19.09 -22.78
N GLU A 255 -11.56 19.41 -22.26
CA GLU A 255 -10.39 18.53 -22.32
C GLU A 255 -10.63 17.20 -21.57
N PHE A 256 -11.34 17.26 -20.43
CA PHE A 256 -11.79 16.07 -19.72
C PHE A 256 -12.79 15.26 -20.55
N CYS A 257 -13.76 15.91 -21.21
CA CYS A 257 -14.69 15.24 -22.10
C CYS A 257 -13.98 14.58 -23.30
N ASP A 258 -13.01 15.27 -23.89
CA ASP A 258 -12.18 14.73 -24.99
C ASP A 258 -11.40 13.50 -24.54
N LYS A 259 -10.77 13.55 -23.36
CA LYS A 259 -10.01 12.43 -22.76
C LYS A 259 -10.88 11.20 -22.45
N ASN A 260 -12.12 11.41 -22.06
CA ASN A 260 -13.06 10.34 -21.72
C ASN A 260 -13.99 9.98 -22.90
N GLU A 261 -13.61 10.31 -24.14
CA GLU A 261 -14.35 9.97 -25.36
C GLU A 261 -15.83 10.45 -25.37
N LEU A 262 -16.19 11.41 -24.52
CA LEU A 262 -17.49 12.08 -24.55
C LEU A 262 -17.57 13.06 -25.72
N THR A 263 -16.45 13.69 -26.06
CA THR A 263 -16.29 14.57 -27.23
C THR A 263 -14.99 14.26 -27.95
N ILE A 264 -14.89 14.67 -29.21
CA ILE A 264 -13.65 14.61 -29.99
C ILE A 264 -13.38 16.02 -30.48
N ARG A 265 -12.16 16.51 -30.29
CA ARG A 265 -11.76 17.84 -30.75
C ARG A 265 -11.49 17.84 -32.23
N GLU A 266 -12.17 18.72 -32.96
CA GLU A 266 -11.91 19.05 -34.35
C GLU A 266 -11.69 20.58 -34.48
N ASP A 267 -10.47 20.99 -34.76
CA ASP A 267 -10.07 22.39 -34.87
C ASP A 267 -10.53 23.25 -33.66
N ASN A 268 -11.47 24.14 -33.89
CA ASN A 268 -12.05 25.06 -32.91
C ASN A 268 -13.37 24.54 -32.29
N CYS A 269 -13.86 23.40 -32.72
CA CYS A 269 -15.11 22.77 -32.25
C CYS A 269 -14.86 21.38 -31.64
N ARG A 270 -15.92 20.78 -31.14
CA ARG A 270 -15.98 19.37 -30.72
C ARG A 270 -17.10 18.70 -31.47
N ILE A 271 -16.88 17.45 -31.82
CA ILE A 271 -17.93 16.58 -32.33
C ILE A 271 -18.28 15.54 -31.29
N LYS A 272 -19.33 14.81 -31.52
CA LYS A 272 -19.80 13.72 -30.64
C LYS A 272 -18.74 12.63 -30.48
N GLY A 273 -18.43 12.27 -29.25
CA GLY A 273 -17.55 11.15 -28.90
C GLY A 273 -18.28 9.80 -28.86
N LYS A 274 -17.53 8.71 -28.71
CA LYS A 274 -18.06 7.32 -28.74
C LYS A 274 -18.92 6.99 -27.52
N GLU A 275 -18.62 7.58 -26.36
CA GLU A 275 -19.32 7.34 -25.10
C GLU A 275 -20.68 8.04 -25.01
N ILE A 276 -21.01 8.94 -25.94
CA ILE A 276 -22.34 9.56 -26.01
C ILE A 276 -23.26 8.72 -26.91
N ASN A 277 -24.14 7.97 -26.25
CA ASN A 277 -25.22 7.23 -26.94
C ASN A 277 -26.41 8.18 -27.22
N VAL A 278 -26.66 8.47 -28.48
CA VAL A 278 -27.77 9.32 -28.95
C VAL A 278 -28.76 8.47 -29.74
#